data_c45cafb632f3b46b1ccc753839e74387
#
_entry.id   c45cafb632f3b46b1ccc753839e74387
#
_cell.length_a   1.000
_cell.length_b   1.000
_cell.length_c   1.000
_cell.angle_alpha   90.00
_cell.angle_beta   90.00
_cell.angle_gamma   90.00
#
_symmetry.space_group_name_H-M   'P 1'
#
loop_
_entity.id
_entity.type
_entity.pdbx_description
1 polymer ?
#
loop_
_entity_poly.entity_id
_entity_poly.type
_entity_poly.pdbx_seq_one_letter_code
_entity_poly.pdbx_strand_id
1 'polypeptide(L)'
;MSKLNIPTDGSSGGITLMRQGFNVDPILQKQADCVSAMAYNEYWQVIDAGLTNDDLTIFNYTDLGVASLEDGLYVMEDKLKDPNFVSKMAKFVRASMKGWAWARENSDAAADIVLENDDTGAQTQDHQRRMMGEINKLTAGSDGTLVEADFNTTVENLMSAGADAVITKKPVGAWSHVVTNQM
;
A
#
# COMPACT_ATOMS: atom_id res chain seq x y z
N MET A 1 -0.12 7.95 -15.53
CA MET A 1 -0.01 7.83 -16.99
C MET A 1 -1.30 8.27 -17.65
N SER A 2 -2.45 7.65 -17.41
CA SER A 2 -3.73 8.00 -18.05
C SER A 2 -4.13 9.48 -17.90
N LYS A 3 -3.95 10.09 -16.73
CA LYS A 3 -4.22 11.53 -16.51
C LYS A 3 -3.36 12.45 -17.37
N LEU A 4 -2.21 12.00 -17.85
CA LEU A 4 -1.28 12.76 -18.69
C LEU A 4 -1.38 12.34 -20.17
N ASN A 5 -2.30 11.45 -20.52
CA ASN A 5 -2.46 10.85 -21.85
C ASN A 5 -1.16 10.25 -22.41
N ILE A 6 -0.33 9.66 -21.55
CA ILE A 6 0.90 8.99 -21.96
C ILE A 6 0.55 7.56 -22.38
N PRO A 7 0.84 7.16 -23.64
CA PRO A 7 0.62 5.78 -24.09
C PRO A 7 1.41 4.77 -23.26
N THR A 8 0.81 3.60 -23.04
CA THR A 8 1.41 2.49 -22.24
C THR A 8 1.73 1.27 -23.09
N ASP A 9 1.71 1.42 -24.41
CA ASP A 9 1.91 0.36 -25.41
C ASP A 9 3.30 0.36 -26.02
N GLY A 10 4.23 1.19 -25.51
CA GLY A 10 5.59 1.32 -26.04
C GLY A 10 5.70 2.14 -27.33
N SER A 11 4.61 2.80 -27.76
CA SER A 11 4.67 3.71 -28.90
C SER A 11 5.52 4.96 -28.64
N SER A 12 5.87 5.70 -29.71
CA SER A 12 6.70 6.92 -29.58
C SER A 12 6.06 7.95 -28.66
N GLY A 13 6.81 8.42 -27.69
CA GLY A 13 6.33 9.33 -26.63
C GLY A 13 5.56 8.64 -25.51
N GLY A 14 5.45 7.32 -25.54
CA GLY A 14 4.85 6.49 -24.50
C GLY A 14 5.86 5.81 -23.62
N ILE A 15 5.37 4.88 -22.82
CA ILE A 15 6.16 4.02 -21.95
C ILE A 15 5.88 2.54 -22.28
N THR A 16 6.86 1.69 -22.00
CA THR A 16 6.67 0.23 -22.01
C THR A 16 6.47 -0.24 -20.58
N LEU A 17 5.33 -0.88 -20.31
CA LEU A 17 5.07 -1.48 -19.00
C LEU A 17 5.82 -2.79 -18.86
N MET A 18 6.53 -2.94 -17.76
CA MET A 18 7.20 -4.16 -17.37
C MET A 18 6.64 -4.66 -16.04
N ARG A 19 6.44 -5.98 -15.94
CA ARG A 19 6.02 -6.58 -14.67
C ARG A 19 7.17 -6.50 -13.67
N GLN A 20 6.93 -5.89 -12.53
CA GLN A 20 7.87 -5.81 -11.41
C GLN A 20 7.55 -6.89 -10.37
N GLY A 21 8.59 -7.50 -9.78
CA GLY A 21 8.49 -8.30 -8.56
C GLY A 21 8.56 -7.42 -7.30
N PHE A 22 8.70 -8.04 -6.14
CA PHE A 22 8.81 -7.33 -4.85
C PHE A 22 10.27 -6.92 -4.56
N ASN A 23 10.95 -6.34 -5.55
CA ASN A 23 12.32 -5.87 -5.45
C ASN A 23 12.57 -4.71 -6.42
N VAL A 24 13.74 -4.11 -6.32
CA VAL A 24 14.17 -2.96 -7.13
C VAL A 24 15.24 -3.32 -8.17
N ASP A 25 15.48 -4.59 -8.40
CA ASP A 25 16.48 -5.08 -9.36
C ASP A 25 16.37 -4.43 -10.76
N PRO A 26 15.15 -4.22 -11.31
CA PRO A 26 15.03 -3.65 -12.64
C PRO A 26 15.68 -2.26 -12.78
N ILE A 27 15.59 -1.40 -11.78
CA ILE A 27 16.25 -0.09 -11.86
C ILE A 27 17.76 -0.21 -11.59
N LEU A 28 18.17 -1.04 -10.64
CA LEU A 28 19.57 -1.25 -10.31
C LEU A 28 20.35 -1.89 -11.47
N GLN A 29 19.72 -2.80 -12.20
CA GLN A 29 20.29 -3.48 -13.37
C GLN A 29 20.06 -2.73 -14.69
N LYS A 30 19.48 -1.51 -14.63
CA LYS A 30 19.17 -0.68 -15.81
C LYS A 30 18.28 -1.39 -16.84
N GLN A 31 17.39 -2.26 -16.38
CA GLN A 31 16.37 -2.92 -17.19
C GLN A 31 15.11 -2.08 -17.32
N ALA A 32 14.89 -1.16 -16.37
CA ALA A 32 13.80 -0.20 -16.37
C ALA A 32 14.32 1.18 -15.97
N ASP A 33 13.74 2.22 -16.54
CA ASP A 33 14.03 3.62 -16.21
C ASP A 33 13.29 4.09 -14.96
N CYS A 34 12.24 3.37 -14.57
CA CYS A 34 11.39 3.70 -13.43
C CYS A 34 10.85 2.42 -12.80
N VAL A 35 10.73 2.42 -11.47
CA VAL A 35 10.12 1.34 -10.70
C VAL A 35 9.07 1.91 -9.74
N SER A 36 8.07 1.10 -9.43
CA SER A 36 7.15 1.38 -8.34
C SER A 36 7.80 0.98 -7.02
N ALA A 37 7.65 1.80 -6.00
CA ALA A 37 8.27 1.57 -4.70
C ALA A 37 7.35 2.06 -3.58
N MET A 38 7.13 1.20 -2.58
CA MET A 38 6.53 1.64 -1.33
C MET A 38 7.52 2.49 -0.56
N ALA A 39 7.06 3.64 -0.06
CA ALA A 39 7.89 4.57 0.72
C ALA A 39 8.47 3.92 1.99
N TYR A 40 7.86 2.87 2.49
CA TYR A 40 8.31 2.14 3.67
C TYR A 40 9.17 0.91 3.38
N ASN A 41 9.26 0.45 2.12
CA ASN A 41 9.96 -0.80 1.75
C ASN A 41 10.94 -0.60 0.57
N GLU A 42 10.47 -0.72 -0.68
CA GLU A 42 11.35 -0.75 -1.87
C GLU A 42 12.17 0.52 -2.03
N TYR A 43 11.65 1.67 -1.65
CA TYR A 43 12.44 2.92 -1.66
C TYR A 43 13.74 2.75 -0.87
N TRP A 44 13.67 2.10 0.29
CA TRP A 44 14.86 1.87 1.12
C TRP A 44 15.78 0.79 0.56
N GLN A 45 15.28 -0.16 -0.21
CA GLN A 45 16.12 -1.10 -0.94
C GLN A 45 16.98 -0.38 -1.99
N VAL A 46 16.44 0.65 -2.65
CA VAL A 46 17.21 1.49 -3.58
C VAL A 46 18.33 2.27 -2.86
N ILE A 47 18.00 2.85 -1.70
CA ILE A 47 18.98 3.59 -0.88
C ILE A 47 20.06 2.64 -0.34
N ASP A 48 19.68 1.47 0.15
CA ASP A 48 20.62 0.47 0.68
C ASP A 48 21.54 -0.11 -0.41
N ALA A 49 21.11 -0.08 -1.68
CA ALA A 49 21.93 -0.41 -2.84
C ALA A 49 22.95 0.68 -3.21
N GLY A 50 22.97 1.81 -2.46
CA GLY A 50 23.95 2.87 -2.59
C GLY A 50 23.54 4.09 -3.41
N LEU A 51 22.28 4.15 -3.87
CA LEU A 51 21.76 5.37 -4.48
C LEU A 51 21.35 6.39 -3.41
N THR A 52 21.40 7.65 -3.76
CA THR A 52 21.00 8.78 -2.92
C THR A 52 19.79 9.50 -3.53
N ASN A 53 19.17 10.39 -2.77
CA ASN A 53 18.09 11.22 -3.29
C ASN A 53 18.52 12.08 -4.48
N ASP A 54 19.79 12.44 -4.56
CA ASP A 54 20.32 13.23 -5.68
C ASP A 54 20.44 12.42 -6.97
N ASP A 55 20.47 11.08 -6.87
CA ASP A 55 20.50 10.15 -8.00
C ASP A 55 19.10 9.82 -8.52
N LEU A 56 18.04 10.22 -7.80
CA LEU A 56 16.66 9.77 -8.03
C LEU A 56 15.73 10.94 -8.37
N THR A 57 14.81 10.70 -9.27
CA THR A 57 13.61 11.52 -9.43
C THR A 57 12.44 10.76 -8.80
N ILE A 58 11.89 11.31 -7.70
CA ILE A 58 10.84 10.68 -6.94
C ILE A 58 9.48 11.28 -7.32
N PHE A 59 8.56 10.45 -7.78
CA PHE A 59 7.17 10.81 -8.04
C PHE A 59 6.29 10.34 -6.89
N ASN A 60 6.08 11.20 -5.91
CA ASN A 60 5.20 10.89 -4.79
C ASN A 60 3.74 10.95 -5.26
N TYR A 61 3.03 9.82 -5.13
CA TYR A 61 1.64 9.69 -5.60
C TYR A 61 0.66 10.57 -4.83
N THR A 62 0.94 10.84 -3.56
CA THR A 62 0.13 11.76 -2.75
C THR A 62 0.23 13.18 -3.28
N ASP A 63 1.45 13.67 -3.54
CA ASP A 63 1.69 15.02 -4.06
C ASP A 63 1.12 15.22 -5.46
N LEU A 64 1.07 14.12 -6.24
CA LEU A 64 0.49 14.11 -7.58
C LEU A 64 -1.04 13.93 -7.59
N GLY A 65 -1.68 13.73 -6.44
CA GLY A 65 -3.12 13.51 -6.33
C GLY A 65 -3.59 12.19 -6.97
N VAL A 66 -2.72 11.18 -7.00
CA VAL A 66 -3.00 9.84 -7.56
C VAL A 66 -2.74 8.73 -6.54
N ALA A 67 -2.60 9.07 -5.26
CA ALA A 67 -2.52 8.08 -4.21
C ALA A 67 -3.77 7.21 -4.18
N SER A 68 -3.58 5.91 -3.95
CA SER A 68 -4.65 4.94 -3.84
C SER A 68 -4.47 4.17 -2.54
N LEU A 69 -5.57 3.74 -1.95
CA LEU A 69 -5.55 2.79 -0.85
C LEU A 69 -5.00 1.45 -1.38
N GLU A 70 -4.12 0.83 -0.62
CA GLU A 70 -3.46 -0.41 -1.04
C GLU A 70 -3.85 -1.57 -0.14
N ASP A 71 -3.34 -1.61 1.09
CA ASP A 71 -3.62 -2.69 2.01
C ASP A 71 -4.89 -2.45 2.82
N GLY A 72 -5.68 -3.51 3.00
CA GLY A 72 -6.92 -3.40 3.74
C GLY A 72 -7.51 -4.76 4.12
N LEU A 73 -8.48 -4.71 5.03
CA LEU A 73 -9.28 -5.88 5.36
C LEU A 73 -10.50 -5.94 4.45
N TYR A 74 -10.65 -7.04 3.74
CA TYR A 74 -11.73 -7.28 2.81
C TYR A 74 -12.57 -8.45 3.26
N VAL A 75 -13.89 -8.31 3.16
CA VAL A 75 -14.84 -9.39 3.44
C VAL A 75 -15.91 -9.44 2.34
N MET A 76 -16.54 -10.59 2.19
CA MET A 76 -17.66 -10.73 1.27
C MET A 76 -18.84 -9.93 1.79
N GLU A 77 -19.48 -9.15 0.93
CA GLU A 77 -20.61 -8.28 1.28
C GLU A 77 -21.75 -9.03 1.98
N ASP A 78 -22.08 -10.23 1.52
CA ASP A 78 -23.15 -11.04 2.14
C ASP A 78 -22.89 -11.38 3.60
N LYS A 79 -21.62 -11.48 4.02
CA LYS A 79 -21.25 -11.73 5.42
C LYS A 79 -21.58 -10.55 6.33
N LEU A 80 -21.63 -9.34 5.79
CA LEU A 80 -21.99 -8.13 6.55
C LEU A 80 -23.48 -8.10 6.94
N LYS A 81 -24.30 -8.99 6.39
CA LYS A 81 -25.71 -9.19 6.78
C LYS A 81 -25.87 -10.05 8.05
N ASP A 82 -24.82 -10.75 8.47
CA ASP A 82 -24.81 -11.56 9.69
C ASP A 82 -24.26 -10.77 10.88
N PRO A 83 -25.10 -10.42 11.89
CA PRO A 83 -24.64 -9.65 13.05
C PRO A 83 -23.54 -10.35 13.86
N ASN A 84 -23.51 -11.68 13.88
CA ASN A 84 -22.46 -12.43 14.58
C ASN A 84 -21.13 -12.29 13.86
N PHE A 85 -21.12 -12.33 12.51
CA PHE A 85 -19.93 -12.10 11.73
C PHE A 85 -19.44 -10.67 11.90
N VAL A 86 -20.30 -9.66 11.81
CA VAL A 86 -19.94 -8.24 12.02
C VAL A 86 -19.33 -8.04 13.41
N SER A 87 -19.92 -8.62 14.46
CA SER A 87 -19.38 -8.57 15.83
C SER A 87 -17.99 -9.21 15.94
N LYS A 88 -17.73 -10.32 15.25
CA LYS A 88 -16.41 -10.96 15.21
C LYS A 88 -15.39 -10.06 14.50
N MET A 89 -15.78 -9.47 13.36
CA MET A 89 -14.91 -8.56 12.62
C MET A 89 -14.59 -7.30 13.41
N ALA A 90 -15.55 -6.72 14.12
CA ALA A 90 -15.30 -5.60 15.02
C ALA A 90 -14.26 -5.91 16.10
N LYS A 91 -14.33 -7.12 16.67
CA LYS A 91 -13.31 -7.59 17.64
C LYS A 91 -11.95 -7.75 16.99
N PHE A 92 -11.92 -8.30 15.76
CA PHE A 92 -10.68 -8.50 15.01
C PHE A 92 -10.01 -7.16 14.68
N VAL A 93 -10.76 -6.20 14.11
CA VAL A 93 -10.22 -4.87 13.79
C VAL A 93 -9.72 -4.17 15.05
N ARG A 94 -10.49 -4.21 16.14
CA ARG A 94 -10.07 -3.65 17.44
C ARG A 94 -8.77 -4.28 17.96
N ALA A 95 -8.62 -5.59 17.83
CA ALA A 95 -7.40 -6.28 18.23
C ALA A 95 -6.22 -5.87 17.33
N SER A 96 -6.44 -5.76 16.03
CA SER A 96 -5.43 -5.30 15.07
C SER A 96 -4.98 -3.86 15.38
N MET A 97 -5.92 -2.96 15.69
CA MET A 97 -5.59 -1.59 16.07
C MET A 97 -4.81 -1.50 17.39
N LYS A 98 -5.10 -2.39 18.35
CA LYS A 98 -4.27 -2.53 19.56
C LYS A 98 -2.87 -3.03 19.23
N GLY A 99 -2.74 -3.96 18.29
CA GLY A 99 -1.45 -4.44 17.80
C GLY A 99 -0.64 -3.31 17.17
N TRP A 100 -1.25 -2.50 16.33
CA TRP A 100 -0.59 -1.33 15.73
C TRP A 100 -0.19 -0.28 16.77
N ALA A 101 -1.03 -0.01 17.76
CA ALA A 101 -0.69 0.89 18.87
C ALA A 101 0.52 0.38 19.65
N TRP A 102 0.52 -0.91 19.99
CA TRP A 102 1.64 -1.56 20.66
C TRP A 102 2.92 -1.51 19.83
N ALA A 103 2.84 -1.79 18.52
CA ALA A 103 3.99 -1.74 17.62
C ALA A 103 4.61 -0.34 17.52
N ARG A 104 3.80 0.71 17.56
CA ARG A 104 4.32 2.09 17.60
C ARG A 104 5.13 2.38 18.87
N GLU A 105 4.68 1.85 20.00
CA GLU A 105 5.36 2.02 21.30
C GLU A 105 6.54 1.09 21.49
N ASN A 106 6.61 -0.03 20.74
CA ASN A 106 7.58 -1.09 20.87
C ASN A 106 8.18 -1.49 19.52
N SER A 107 8.65 -0.51 18.75
CA SER A 107 9.02 -0.70 17.33
C SER A 107 10.09 -1.76 17.11
N ASP A 108 11.11 -1.82 17.97
CA ASP A 108 12.17 -2.84 17.87
C ASP A 108 11.62 -4.26 18.12
N ALA A 109 10.82 -4.43 19.18
CA ALA A 109 10.20 -5.72 19.47
C ALA A 109 9.20 -6.15 18.40
N ALA A 110 8.49 -5.19 17.77
CA ALA A 110 7.61 -5.47 16.65
C ALA A 110 8.40 -5.94 15.41
N ALA A 111 9.55 -5.32 15.13
CA ALA A 111 10.45 -5.76 14.05
C ALA A 111 11.02 -7.16 14.34
N ASP A 112 11.40 -7.45 15.57
CA ASP A 112 11.89 -8.78 15.96
C ASP A 112 10.81 -9.87 15.76
N ILE A 113 9.55 -9.59 16.10
CA ILE A 113 8.42 -10.50 15.81
C ILE A 113 8.26 -10.78 14.30
N VAL A 114 8.44 -9.77 13.46
CA VAL A 114 8.39 -9.96 12.00
C VAL A 114 9.51 -10.91 11.56
N LEU A 115 10.73 -10.70 12.05
CA LEU A 115 11.88 -11.55 11.72
C LEU A 115 11.72 -12.99 12.23
N GLU A 116 11.17 -13.17 13.43
CA GLU A 116 10.87 -14.50 13.99
C GLU A 116 9.85 -15.29 13.15
N ASN A 117 9.02 -14.59 12.38
CA ASN A 117 7.99 -15.18 11.50
C ASN A 117 8.39 -15.15 10.01
N ASP A 118 9.62 -14.75 9.67
CA ASP A 118 10.13 -14.79 8.31
C ASP A 118 10.69 -16.17 7.96
N ASP A 119 9.86 -17.03 7.38
CA ASP A 119 10.27 -18.35 6.91
C ASP A 119 11.22 -18.31 5.70
N THR A 120 11.37 -17.15 5.06
CA THR A 120 12.19 -16.99 3.85
C THR A 120 13.66 -16.69 4.17
N GLY A 121 13.93 -16.11 5.32
CA GLY A 121 15.25 -15.60 5.69
C GLY A 121 15.73 -14.42 4.84
N ALA A 122 14.83 -13.79 4.07
CA ALA A 122 15.15 -12.69 3.20
C ALA A 122 15.17 -11.33 3.92
N GLN A 123 14.57 -11.25 5.10
CA GLN A 123 14.46 -10.01 5.85
C GLN A 123 15.69 -9.79 6.72
N THR A 124 16.09 -8.52 6.87
CA THR A 124 17.16 -8.11 7.76
C THR A 124 16.63 -7.24 8.89
N GLN A 125 17.30 -7.28 10.05
CA GLN A 125 16.88 -6.51 11.22
C GLN A 125 16.88 -5.00 10.96
N ASP A 126 17.90 -4.49 10.30
CA ASP A 126 18.01 -3.05 10.02
C ASP A 126 16.91 -2.58 9.08
N HIS A 127 16.60 -3.37 8.04
CA HIS A 127 15.52 -3.06 7.11
C HIS A 127 14.16 -3.09 7.81
N GLN A 128 13.87 -4.11 8.62
CA GLN A 128 12.61 -4.23 9.34
C GLN A 128 12.40 -3.13 10.39
N ARG A 129 13.44 -2.72 11.09
CA ARG A 129 13.37 -1.57 12.02
C ARG A 129 13.05 -0.28 11.27
N ARG A 130 13.68 -0.07 10.12
CA ARG A 130 13.40 1.08 9.26
C ARG A 130 11.97 1.06 8.74
N MET A 131 11.52 -0.08 8.21
CA MET A 131 10.13 -0.27 7.77
C MET A 131 9.14 0.04 8.89
N MET A 132 9.37 -0.49 10.09
CA MET A 132 8.51 -0.23 11.25
C MET A 132 8.42 1.27 11.56
N GLY A 133 9.55 1.99 11.48
CA GLY A 133 9.57 3.45 11.67
C GLY A 133 8.74 4.20 10.63
N GLU A 134 8.80 3.82 9.36
CA GLU A 134 8.03 4.43 8.29
C GLU A 134 6.53 4.07 8.37
N ILE A 135 6.21 2.81 8.64
CA ILE A 135 4.83 2.36 8.83
C ILE A 135 4.17 3.06 10.03
N ASN A 136 4.92 3.29 11.09
CA ASN A 136 4.42 4.04 12.25
C ASN A 136 3.99 5.47 11.89
N LYS A 137 4.70 6.12 10.96
CA LYS A 137 4.30 7.45 10.44
C LYS A 137 3.00 7.36 9.62
N LEU A 138 2.87 6.35 8.77
CA LEU A 138 1.69 6.14 7.92
C LEU A 138 0.44 5.77 8.72
N THR A 139 0.59 5.01 9.80
CA THR A 139 -0.52 4.57 10.65
C THR A 139 -0.83 5.51 11.81
N ALA A 140 -0.06 6.60 11.96
CA ALA A 140 -0.29 7.58 13.02
C ALA A 140 -1.69 8.19 12.92
N GLY A 141 -2.44 8.12 14.02
CA GLY A 141 -3.80 8.68 14.10
C GLY A 141 -4.89 7.84 13.41
N SER A 142 -4.54 6.70 12.79
CA SER A 142 -5.55 5.80 12.23
C SER A 142 -6.27 5.03 13.35
N ASP A 143 -7.57 4.90 13.21
CA ASP A 143 -8.45 4.10 14.07
C ASP A 143 -9.00 2.85 13.35
N GLY A 144 -8.54 2.58 12.13
CA GLY A 144 -9.00 1.47 11.28
C GLY A 144 -10.27 1.77 10.50
N THR A 145 -10.77 3.00 10.56
CA THR A 145 -11.95 3.42 9.78
C THR A 145 -11.55 3.81 8.37
N LEU A 146 -12.29 3.30 7.38
CA LEU A 146 -12.11 3.68 5.99
C LEU A 146 -12.66 5.09 5.76
N VAL A 147 -11.83 5.95 5.18
CA VAL A 147 -12.22 7.32 4.80
C VAL A 147 -12.85 7.32 3.41
N GLU A 148 -14.08 7.82 3.30
CA GLU A 148 -14.83 7.81 2.03
C GLU A 148 -14.12 8.58 0.92
N ALA A 149 -13.49 9.71 1.24
CA ALA A 149 -12.76 10.51 0.26
C ALA A 149 -11.59 9.73 -0.36
N ASP A 150 -10.83 9.01 0.45
CA ASP A 150 -9.69 8.20 0.00
C ASP A 150 -10.15 7.00 -0.83
N PHE A 151 -11.27 6.37 -0.42
CA PHE A 151 -11.91 5.32 -1.19
C PHE A 151 -12.35 5.83 -2.57
N ASN A 152 -13.01 6.98 -2.64
CA ASN A 152 -13.46 7.55 -3.91
C ASN A 152 -12.29 7.93 -4.81
N THR A 153 -11.21 8.52 -4.27
CA THR A 153 -9.97 8.81 -5.01
C THR A 153 -9.36 7.54 -5.60
N THR A 154 -9.32 6.46 -4.81
CA THR A 154 -8.85 5.14 -5.27
C THR A 154 -9.70 4.63 -6.44
N VAL A 155 -11.02 4.68 -6.31
CA VAL A 155 -11.95 4.26 -7.37
C VAL A 155 -11.73 5.07 -8.64
N GLU A 156 -11.61 6.39 -8.53
CA GLU A 156 -11.38 7.28 -9.68
C GLU A 156 -10.04 6.97 -10.37
N ASN A 157 -8.99 6.73 -9.62
CA ASN A 157 -7.69 6.35 -10.17
C ASN A 157 -7.77 5.02 -10.92
N LEU A 158 -8.42 4.00 -10.36
CA LEU A 158 -8.57 2.69 -10.98
C LEU A 158 -9.46 2.71 -12.24
N MET A 159 -10.43 3.62 -12.31
CA MET A 159 -11.29 3.80 -13.47
C MET A 159 -10.66 4.69 -14.56
N SER A 160 -9.65 5.49 -14.22
CA SER A 160 -9.10 6.51 -15.12
C SER A 160 -8.20 5.96 -16.23
N ALA A 161 -7.85 4.68 -16.18
CA ALA A 161 -6.90 4.06 -17.12
C ALA A 161 -7.49 3.75 -18.52
N GLY A 162 -8.68 4.22 -18.83
CA GLY A 162 -9.30 4.03 -20.16
C GLY A 162 -9.52 2.55 -20.47
N ALA A 163 -8.97 2.08 -21.60
CA ALA A 163 -9.10 0.68 -22.01
C ALA A 163 -8.37 -0.31 -21.07
N ASP A 164 -7.36 0.17 -20.36
CA ASP A 164 -6.56 -0.61 -19.39
C ASP A 164 -7.05 -0.44 -17.95
N ALA A 165 -8.27 0.09 -17.77
CA ALA A 165 -8.83 0.31 -16.44
C ALA A 165 -8.92 -1.00 -15.64
N VAL A 166 -8.42 -0.97 -14.41
CA VAL A 166 -8.46 -2.12 -13.50
C VAL A 166 -9.90 -2.48 -13.14
N ILE A 167 -10.74 -1.46 -13.00
CA ILE A 167 -12.18 -1.62 -12.81
C ILE A 167 -12.93 -0.84 -13.89
N THR A 168 -13.99 -1.43 -14.44
CA THR A 168 -14.82 -0.85 -15.50
C THR A 168 -16.16 -0.32 -14.99
N LYS A 169 -16.47 -0.57 -13.73
CA LYS A 169 -17.72 -0.17 -13.08
C LYS A 169 -17.43 0.42 -11.72
N LYS A 170 -18.02 1.60 -11.46
CA LYS A 170 -17.91 2.24 -10.15
C LYS A 170 -18.57 1.35 -9.09
N PRO A 171 -17.89 1.02 -7.97
CA PRO A 171 -18.50 0.32 -6.85
C PRO A 171 -19.64 1.15 -6.26
N VAL A 172 -20.71 0.49 -5.88
CA VAL A 172 -21.87 1.13 -5.23
C VAL A 172 -21.94 0.63 -3.79
N GLY A 173 -21.83 1.56 -2.82
CA GLY A 173 -21.89 1.24 -1.40
C GLY A 173 -20.79 0.27 -0.92
N ALA A 174 -19.68 0.20 -1.66
CA ALA A 174 -18.60 -0.73 -1.34
C ALA A 174 -17.82 -0.35 -0.08
N TRP A 175 -17.78 0.91 0.29
CA TRP A 175 -17.27 1.33 1.58
C TRP A 175 -18.35 1.23 2.66
N SER A 176 -17.98 0.83 3.86
CA SER A 176 -18.98 0.61 4.92
C SER A 176 -18.34 0.72 6.31
N HIS A 177 -19.03 1.39 7.18
CA HIS A 177 -18.70 1.48 8.60
C HIS A 177 -19.46 0.46 9.48
N VAL A 178 -20.11 -0.52 8.88
CA VAL A 178 -20.91 -1.53 9.62
C VAL A 178 -20.07 -2.25 10.67
N VAL A 179 -18.80 -2.55 10.38
CA VAL A 179 -17.90 -3.19 11.32
C VAL A 179 -17.34 -2.17 12.32
N THR A 180 -16.82 -1.04 11.84
CA THR A 180 -16.18 -0.04 12.69
C THR A 180 -17.14 0.66 13.63
N ASN A 181 -18.42 0.80 13.29
CA ASN A 181 -19.44 1.31 14.18
C ASN A 181 -19.73 0.40 15.40
N GLN A 182 -19.21 -0.83 15.41
CA GLN A 182 -19.33 -1.77 16.54
C GLN A 182 -18.02 -1.96 17.33
N MET A 183 -16.99 -1.16 17.03
CA MET A 183 -15.68 -1.23 17.70
C MET A 183 -15.67 -0.60 19.08
#